data_a86e7aff62c167a963fc74696f7d8e22
#
_entry.id   a86e7aff62c167a963fc74696f7d8e22
#
_cell.length_a   1.000
_cell.length_b   1.000
_cell.length_c   1.000
_cell.angle_alpha   90.00
_cell.angle_beta   90.00
_cell.angle_gamma   90.00
#
_symmetry.space_group_name_H-M   'P 1'
#
loop_
_entity.id
_entity.type
_entity.pdbx_description
1 polymer ?
#
loop_
_entity_poly.entity_id
_entity_poly.type
_entity_poly.pdbx_seq_one_letter_code
_entity_poly.pdbx_strand_id
1 'polypeptide(L)'
;MSGDRQFVDTNVLVYAHDVTAGDKHSRARALVEELWDTREGSLSVQVLQEFFVTTTRKIPRPLEAPAAARIIEDLAHWHVHAPAAGDVLAAIDIHQRTGVSFWDAMILRSAKELGCDTLHSEDLNPGQEYDGVKVRNPFLA
;
A
#
# COMPACT_ATOMS: atom_id res chain seq x y z
N MET A 1 -11.99 -5.51 14.75
CA MET A 1 -11.56 -6.90 14.58
C MET A 1 -10.25 -6.91 13.83
N SER A 2 -9.30 -7.63 14.38
CA SER A 2 -7.94 -7.59 13.83
C SER A 2 -7.83 -8.20 12.43
N GLY A 3 -8.71 -9.11 12.03
CA GLY A 3 -8.67 -9.74 10.71
C GLY A 3 -9.20 -8.90 9.57
N ASP A 4 -9.72 -7.71 9.85
CA ASP A 4 -10.37 -6.88 8.85
C ASP A 4 -9.46 -5.81 8.27
N ARG A 5 -8.25 -5.63 8.81
CA ARG A 5 -7.33 -4.61 8.29
C ARG A 5 -6.83 -4.97 6.92
N GLN A 6 -6.75 -3.96 6.07
CA GLN A 6 -6.35 -4.12 4.67
C GLN A 6 -5.24 -3.14 4.35
N PHE A 7 -4.11 -3.69 3.92
CA PHE A 7 -2.95 -2.90 3.54
C PHE A 7 -3.07 -2.47 2.08
N VAL A 8 -2.71 -1.23 1.78
CA VAL A 8 -2.75 -0.70 0.41
C VAL A 8 -1.33 -0.34 -0.02
N ASP A 9 -0.86 -1.01 -1.09
CA ASP A 9 0.46 -0.76 -1.65
C ASP A 9 0.50 0.60 -2.36
N THR A 10 1.70 1.12 -2.55
CA THR A 10 1.93 2.46 -3.11
C THR A 10 1.24 2.68 -4.43
N ASN A 11 1.35 1.74 -5.38
CA ASN A 11 0.76 1.92 -6.70
C ASN A 11 -0.75 2.14 -6.65
N VAL A 12 -1.44 1.46 -5.78
CA VAL A 12 -2.89 1.62 -5.64
C VAL A 12 -3.23 3.01 -5.11
N LEU A 13 -2.50 3.49 -4.10
CA LEU A 13 -2.70 4.85 -3.58
C LEU A 13 -2.38 5.91 -4.64
N VAL A 14 -1.33 5.70 -5.43
CA VAL A 14 -0.98 6.63 -6.51
C VAL A 14 -2.12 6.71 -7.53
N TYR A 15 -2.66 5.57 -7.96
CA TYR A 15 -3.78 5.58 -8.91
C TYR A 15 -5.00 6.30 -8.36
N ALA A 16 -5.24 6.22 -7.05
CA ALA A 16 -6.36 6.93 -6.42
C ALA A 16 -6.26 8.46 -6.57
N HIS A 17 -5.07 8.96 -6.85
CA HIS A 17 -4.80 10.40 -7.00
C HIS A 17 -4.27 10.78 -8.39
N ASP A 18 -4.18 9.83 -9.31
CA ASP A 18 -3.75 10.07 -10.69
C ASP A 18 -4.98 10.12 -11.59
N VAL A 19 -5.44 11.33 -11.87
CA VAL A 19 -6.66 11.56 -12.67
C VAL A 19 -6.50 11.07 -14.12
N THR A 20 -5.28 10.80 -14.56
CA THR A 20 -5.02 10.31 -15.92
C THR A 20 -5.09 8.79 -16.04
N ALA A 21 -5.24 8.07 -14.93
CA ALA A 21 -5.16 6.62 -14.91
C ALA A 21 -6.46 5.88 -15.33
N GLY A 22 -7.50 6.62 -15.71
CA GLY A 22 -8.73 6.03 -16.23
C GLY A 22 -9.44 5.12 -15.24
N ASP A 23 -9.71 3.88 -15.65
CA ASP A 23 -10.43 2.91 -14.82
C ASP A 23 -9.67 2.57 -13.53
N LYS A 24 -8.34 2.53 -13.58
CA LYS A 24 -7.55 2.29 -12.38
C LYS A 24 -7.73 3.40 -11.35
N HIS A 25 -7.83 4.65 -11.82
CA HIS A 25 -8.11 5.77 -10.93
C HIS A 25 -9.45 5.59 -10.22
N SER A 26 -10.50 5.28 -10.98
CA SER A 26 -11.84 5.11 -10.41
C SER A 26 -11.90 3.98 -9.39
N ARG A 27 -11.30 2.84 -9.72
CA ARG A 27 -11.29 1.67 -8.83
C ARG A 27 -10.46 1.90 -7.58
N ALA A 28 -9.27 2.48 -7.73
CA ALA A 28 -8.42 2.78 -6.58
C ALA A 28 -9.07 3.79 -5.65
N ARG A 29 -9.68 4.83 -6.22
CA ARG A 29 -10.39 5.84 -5.44
C ARG A 29 -11.55 5.24 -4.65
N ALA A 30 -12.34 4.37 -5.29
CA ALA A 30 -13.45 3.71 -4.61
C ALA A 30 -12.97 2.85 -3.44
N LEU A 31 -11.87 2.11 -3.63
CA LEU A 31 -11.28 1.31 -2.56
C LEU A 31 -10.80 2.18 -1.39
N VAL A 32 -10.09 3.26 -1.67
CA VAL A 32 -9.58 4.15 -0.64
C VAL A 32 -10.73 4.80 0.14
N GLU A 33 -11.79 5.23 -0.55
CA GLU A 33 -12.98 5.79 0.10
C GLU A 33 -13.65 4.77 1.02
N GLU A 34 -13.77 3.52 0.56
CA GLU A 34 -14.32 2.44 1.37
C GLU A 34 -13.49 2.22 2.65
N LEU A 35 -12.17 2.21 2.52
CA LEU A 35 -11.29 2.01 3.66
C LEU A 35 -11.31 3.18 4.64
N TRP A 36 -11.58 4.40 4.17
CA TRP A 36 -11.85 5.52 5.07
C TRP A 36 -13.12 5.28 5.88
N ASP A 37 -14.17 4.79 5.24
CA ASP A 37 -15.45 4.56 5.91
C ASP A 37 -15.36 3.42 6.94
N THR A 38 -14.68 2.34 6.60
CA THR A 38 -14.57 1.17 7.48
C THR A 38 -13.48 1.31 8.53
N ARG A 39 -12.55 2.25 8.37
CA ARG A 39 -11.36 2.44 9.22
C ARG A 39 -10.42 1.24 9.22
N GLU A 40 -10.45 0.46 8.15
CA GLU A 40 -9.60 -0.74 8.00
C GLU A 40 -8.32 -0.46 7.22
N GLY A 41 -8.18 0.73 6.66
CA GLY A 41 -7.03 1.10 5.85
C GLY A 41 -5.73 1.08 6.63
N SER A 42 -4.72 0.47 6.04
CA SER A 42 -3.40 0.29 6.64
C SER A 42 -2.31 0.55 5.61
N LEU A 43 -1.20 1.10 6.05
CA LEU A 43 -0.05 1.36 5.17
C LEU A 43 1.22 1.49 6.02
N SER A 44 2.32 1.84 5.38
CA SER A 44 3.60 2.00 6.08
C SER A 44 4.25 3.33 5.72
N VAL A 45 5.25 3.72 6.50
CA VAL A 45 6.05 4.92 6.20
C VAL A 45 6.68 4.79 4.81
N GLN A 46 7.14 3.60 4.43
CA GLN A 46 7.66 3.36 3.08
C GLN A 46 6.65 3.76 2.00
N VAL A 47 5.39 3.36 2.17
CA VAL A 47 4.32 3.69 1.22
C VAL A 47 4.14 5.20 1.14
N LEU A 48 4.15 5.90 2.26
CA LEU A 48 4.02 7.37 2.27
C LEU A 48 5.18 8.04 1.54
N GLN A 49 6.41 7.53 1.72
CA GLN A 49 7.60 8.06 1.04
C GLN A 49 7.51 7.86 -0.46
N GLU A 50 7.19 6.65 -0.90
CA GLU A 50 7.04 6.32 -2.32
C GLU A 50 5.88 7.09 -2.96
N PHE A 51 4.79 7.25 -2.23
CA PHE A 51 3.64 8.03 -2.68
C PHE A 51 4.05 9.48 -2.99
N PHE A 52 4.78 10.11 -2.07
CA PHE A 52 5.24 11.48 -2.27
C PHE A 52 6.09 11.62 -3.53
N VAL A 53 7.10 10.76 -3.67
CA VAL A 53 8.02 10.83 -4.81
C VAL A 53 7.29 10.59 -6.13
N THR A 54 6.43 9.59 -6.16
CA THR A 54 5.72 9.22 -7.40
C THR A 54 4.70 10.27 -7.81
N THR A 55 3.87 10.75 -6.88
CA THR A 55 2.81 11.69 -7.23
C THR A 55 3.33 13.07 -7.56
N THR A 56 4.50 13.46 -7.03
CA THR A 56 5.06 14.80 -7.32
C THR A 56 5.99 14.78 -8.52
N ARG A 57 6.44 13.61 -9.02
CA ARG A 57 7.46 13.55 -10.07
C ARG A 57 7.16 12.63 -11.25
N LYS A 58 6.40 11.54 -11.03
CA LYS A 58 6.33 10.45 -12.02
C LYS A 58 4.99 10.29 -12.71
N ILE A 59 3.93 10.90 -12.22
CA ILE A 59 2.63 10.83 -12.90
C ILE A 59 2.50 11.95 -13.94
N PRO A 60 1.65 11.76 -14.98
CA PRO A 60 1.51 12.76 -16.06
C PRO A 60 1.08 14.15 -15.60
N ARG A 61 0.25 14.23 -14.57
CA ARG A 61 -0.14 15.49 -13.94
C ARG A 61 0.33 15.50 -12.49
N PRO A 62 1.60 15.86 -12.25
CA PRO A 62 2.17 15.81 -10.90
C PRO A 62 1.41 16.71 -9.92
N LEU A 63 1.32 16.25 -8.69
CA LEU A 63 0.81 17.06 -7.60
C LEU A 63 1.88 18.05 -7.16
N GLU A 64 1.45 19.23 -6.71
CA GLU A 64 2.35 20.12 -6.00
C GLU A 64 2.68 19.53 -4.62
N ALA A 65 3.89 19.78 -4.14
CA ALA A 65 4.35 19.24 -2.86
C ALA A 65 3.38 19.53 -1.70
N PRO A 66 2.83 20.75 -1.54
CA PRO A 66 1.86 21.01 -0.47
C PRO A 66 0.59 20.16 -0.58
N ALA A 67 0.12 19.90 -1.82
CA ALA A 67 -1.07 19.06 -2.01
C ALA A 67 -0.78 17.62 -1.61
N ALA A 68 0.37 17.07 -2.02
CA ALA A 68 0.78 15.72 -1.63
C ALA A 68 0.95 15.62 -0.11
N ALA A 69 1.54 16.64 0.51
CA ALA A 69 1.72 16.66 1.96
C ALA A 69 0.39 16.60 2.72
N ARG A 70 -0.65 17.30 2.23
CA ARG A 70 -1.98 17.26 2.85
C ARG A 70 -2.60 15.87 2.76
N ILE A 71 -2.44 15.19 1.63
CA ILE A 71 -2.94 13.83 1.46
C ILE A 71 -2.23 12.89 2.44
N ILE A 72 -0.92 13.01 2.56
CA ILE A 72 -0.12 12.21 3.50
C ILE A 72 -0.53 12.48 4.95
N GLU A 73 -0.78 13.74 5.29
CA GLU A 73 -1.26 14.11 6.61
C GLU A 73 -2.57 13.39 6.95
N ASP A 74 -3.49 13.33 5.99
CA ASP A 74 -4.74 12.59 6.17
C ASP A 74 -4.48 11.09 6.29
N LEU A 75 -3.67 10.50 5.41
CA LEU A 75 -3.36 9.07 5.43
C LEU A 75 -2.61 8.66 6.70
N ALA A 76 -1.92 9.59 7.35
CA ALA A 76 -1.24 9.31 8.62
C ALA A 76 -2.22 8.93 9.75
N HIS A 77 -3.53 9.15 9.56
CA HIS A 77 -4.56 8.69 10.50
C HIS A 77 -4.95 7.23 10.30
N TRP A 78 -4.54 6.60 9.21
CA TRP A 78 -4.70 5.16 9.03
C TRP A 78 -3.79 4.40 9.99
N HIS A 79 -3.86 3.07 9.98
CA HIS A 79 -2.89 2.24 10.69
C HIS A 79 -1.57 2.29 9.93
N VAL A 80 -0.56 2.95 10.50
CA VAL A 80 0.71 3.18 9.82
C VAL A 80 1.83 2.43 10.54
N HIS A 81 2.53 1.56 9.83
CA HIS A 81 3.68 0.83 10.36
C HIS A 81 4.97 1.59 10.07
N ALA A 82 5.76 1.80 11.11
CA ALA A 82 7.10 2.38 11.01
C ALA A 82 8.12 1.27 11.26
N PRO A 83 8.75 0.71 10.20
CA PRO A 83 9.64 -0.44 10.37
C PRO A 83 10.88 -0.13 11.22
N ALA A 84 11.25 -1.10 12.05
CA ALA A 84 12.50 -1.09 12.80
C ALA A 84 13.48 -2.09 12.17
N ALA A 85 14.68 -2.21 12.73
CA ALA A 85 15.71 -3.13 12.22
C ALA A 85 15.22 -4.58 12.15
N GLY A 86 14.44 -5.02 13.15
CA GLY A 86 13.88 -6.37 13.14
C GLY A 86 12.97 -6.65 11.97
N ASP A 87 12.25 -5.64 11.50
CA ASP A 87 11.38 -5.77 10.32
C ASP A 87 12.19 -5.93 9.04
N VAL A 88 13.34 -5.25 8.96
CA VAL A 88 14.26 -5.41 7.83
C VAL A 88 14.77 -6.84 7.76
N LEU A 89 15.17 -7.42 8.90
CA LEU A 89 15.64 -8.80 8.95
C LEU A 89 14.53 -9.77 8.57
N ALA A 90 13.31 -9.56 9.04
CA ALA A 90 12.17 -10.38 8.67
C ALA A 90 11.87 -10.29 7.17
N ALA A 91 11.98 -9.10 6.59
CA ALA A 91 11.78 -8.90 5.15
C ALA A 91 12.84 -9.61 4.33
N ILE A 92 14.10 -9.64 4.78
CA ILE A 92 15.17 -10.39 4.11
C ILE A 92 14.81 -11.87 4.08
N ASP A 93 14.29 -12.40 5.18
CA ASP A 93 13.86 -13.80 5.23
C ASP A 93 12.71 -14.07 4.24
N ILE A 94 11.72 -13.21 4.17
CA ILE A 94 10.63 -13.34 3.19
C ILE A 94 11.19 -13.31 1.77
N HIS A 95 12.08 -12.36 1.49
CA HIS A 95 12.73 -12.24 0.18
C HIS A 95 13.46 -13.52 -0.22
N GLN A 96 14.21 -14.10 0.69
CA GLN A 96 14.97 -15.33 0.42
C GLN A 96 14.07 -16.54 0.22
N ARG A 97 13.01 -16.67 1.02
CA ARG A 97 12.10 -17.82 0.94
C ARG A 97 11.18 -17.77 -0.28
N THR A 98 10.75 -16.59 -0.71
CA THR A 98 9.68 -16.44 -1.70
C THR A 98 10.16 -15.93 -3.05
N GLY A 99 11.31 -15.27 -3.11
CA GLY A 99 11.83 -14.66 -4.33
C GLY A 99 11.21 -13.30 -4.67
N VAL A 100 10.28 -12.78 -3.87
CA VAL A 100 9.77 -11.42 -4.10
C VAL A 100 10.88 -10.40 -3.86
N SER A 101 10.79 -9.22 -4.46
CA SER A 101 11.80 -8.18 -4.24
C SER A 101 11.89 -7.81 -2.77
N PHE A 102 13.03 -7.27 -2.35
CA PHE A 102 13.21 -6.83 -0.97
C PHE A 102 12.14 -5.79 -0.58
N TRP A 103 11.86 -4.83 -1.47
CA TRP A 103 10.89 -3.78 -1.16
C TRP A 103 9.47 -4.32 -1.05
N ASP A 104 9.10 -5.31 -1.87
CA ASP A 104 7.82 -6.00 -1.73
C ASP A 104 7.78 -6.83 -0.45
N ALA A 105 8.91 -7.44 -0.06
CA ALA A 105 9.00 -8.15 1.21
C ALA A 105 8.81 -7.21 2.40
N MET A 106 9.31 -5.97 2.33
CA MET A 106 9.07 -4.96 3.36
C MET A 106 7.59 -4.60 3.46
N ILE A 107 6.90 -4.50 2.33
CA ILE A 107 5.45 -4.25 2.28
C ILE A 107 4.70 -5.41 2.96
N LEU A 108 5.04 -6.65 2.61
CA LEU A 108 4.43 -7.83 3.22
C LEU A 108 4.68 -7.88 4.73
N ARG A 109 5.90 -7.56 5.15
CA ARG A 109 6.23 -7.52 6.57
C ARG A 109 5.41 -6.49 7.31
N SER A 110 5.27 -5.29 6.75
CA SER A 110 4.46 -4.22 7.35
C SER A 110 3.00 -4.63 7.46
N ALA A 111 2.44 -5.23 6.41
CA ALA A 111 1.06 -5.71 6.43
C ALA A 111 0.85 -6.73 7.55
N LYS A 112 1.79 -7.66 7.71
CA LYS A 112 1.72 -8.67 8.76
C LYS A 112 1.79 -8.04 10.15
N GLU A 113 2.70 -7.11 10.36
CA GLU A 113 2.86 -6.45 11.66
C GLU A 113 1.62 -5.69 12.08
N LEU A 114 0.88 -5.13 11.13
CA LEU A 114 -0.37 -4.43 11.40
C LEU A 114 -1.56 -5.39 11.57
N GLY A 115 -1.36 -6.69 11.41
CA GLY A 115 -2.43 -7.67 11.50
C GLY A 115 -3.37 -7.66 10.29
N CYS A 116 -2.88 -7.22 9.14
CA CYS A 116 -3.66 -7.24 7.91
C CYS A 116 -3.76 -8.65 7.35
N ASP A 117 -4.95 -9.04 6.91
CA ASP A 117 -5.15 -10.30 6.19
C ASP A 117 -5.15 -10.11 4.67
N THR A 118 -5.24 -8.85 4.22
CA THR A 118 -5.31 -8.52 2.80
C THR A 118 -4.30 -7.44 2.46
N LEU A 119 -3.61 -7.63 1.33
CA LEU A 119 -2.73 -6.63 0.71
C LEU A 119 -3.23 -6.34 -0.69
N HIS A 120 -3.66 -5.11 -0.93
CA HIS A 120 -4.03 -4.64 -2.26
C HIS A 120 -2.78 -4.19 -2.99
N SER A 121 -2.41 -4.88 -4.05
CA SER A 121 -1.19 -4.59 -4.83
C SER A 121 -1.37 -5.04 -6.28
N GLU A 122 -0.78 -4.28 -7.20
CA GLU A 122 -0.71 -4.64 -8.61
C GLU A 122 0.54 -5.47 -8.91
N ASP A 123 1.56 -5.39 -8.06
CA ASP A 123 2.90 -5.93 -8.35
C ASP A 123 3.10 -7.38 -7.97
N LEU A 124 2.35 -7.88 -7.01
CA LEU A 124 2.48 -9.26 -6.52
C LEU A 124 1.41 -10.15 -7.17
N ASN A 125 1.64 -11.47 -7.08
CA ASN A 125 0.72 -12.44 -7.69
C ASN A 125 -0.65 -12.42 -7.01
N PRO A 126 -1.73 -12.10 -7.75
CA PRO A 126 -3.07 -12.07 -7.16
C PRO A 126 -3.47 -13.45 -6.66
N GLY A 127 -4.10 -13.47 -5.48
CA GLY A 127 -4.57 -14.70 -4.86
C GLY A 127 -3.52 -15.47 -4.07
N GLN A 128 -2.25 -15.11 -4.19
CA GLN A 128 -1.19 -15.75 -3.41
C GLN A 128 -1.21 -15.25 -1.97
N GLU A 129 -0.92 -16.16 -1.03
CA GLU A 129 -0.85 -15.84 0.38
C GLU A 129 0.59 -15.92 0.86
N TYR A 130 1.03 -14.90 1.62
CA TYR A 130 2.36 -14.84 2.22
C TYR A 130 2.19 -14.67 3.72
N ASP A 131 2.52 -15.70 4.49
CA ASP A 131 2.49 -15.65 5.96
C ASP A 131 1.16 -15.11 6.52
N GLY A 132 0.05 -15.53 5.94
CA GLY A 132 -1.30 -15.12 6.37
C GLY A 132 -1.83 -13.85 5.70
N VAL A 133 -1.04 -13.22 4.83
CA VAL A 133 -1.46 -12.02 4.08
C VAL A 133 -1.79 -12.42 2.65
N LYS A 134 -3.04 -12.23 2.25
CA LYS A 134 -3.50 -12.57 0.90
C LYS A 134 -3.42 -11.37 -0.02
N VAL A 135 -2.80 -11.56 -1.18
CA VAL A 135 -2.68 -10.50 -2.19
C VAL A 135 -3.96 -10.42 -3.01
N ARG A 136 -4.46 -9.20 -3.19
CA ARG A 136 -5.55 -8.89 -4.11
C ARG A 136 -5.12 -7.79 -5.05
N ASN A 137 -5.44 -7.94 -6.33
CA ASN A 137 -5.26 -6.88 -7.31
C ASN A 137 -6.62 -6.21 -7.53
N PRO A 138 -6.82 -4.96 -7.08
CA PRO A 138 -8.11 -4.30 -7.17
C PRO A 138 -8.51 -3.93 -8.60
N PHE A 139 -7.59 -4.08 -9.56
CA PHE A 139 -7.81 -3.71 -10.96
C PHE A 139 -8.24 -4.90 -11.84
N LEU A 140 -8.21 -6.10 -11.29
CA LEU A 140 -8.72 -7.28 -11.99
C LEU A 140 -10.22 -7.41 -11.77
N ALA A 141 -10.91 -7.77 -12.83
CA ALA A 141 -12.36 -7.92 -12.79
C ALA A 141 -12.81 -9.09 -11.92
#